data_5e107f311db544100f9f479ccd36b8b5
#
_entry.id   5e107f311db544100f9f479ccd36b8b5
#
_cell.length_a   1.000
_cell.length_b   1.000
_cell.length_c   1.000
_cell.angle_alpha   90.00
_cell.angle_beta   90.00
_cell.angle_gamma   90.00
#
_symmetry.space_group_name_H-M   'P 1'
#
loop_
_entity.id
_entity.type
_entity.pdbx_description
1 polymer ?
#
loop_
_entity_poly.entity_id
_entity_poly.type
_entity_poly.pdbx_seq_one_letter_code
_entity_poly.pdbx_strand_id
1 'polypeptide(L)'
;MALAIGVLAAATACNSETTAPTDHTLSPAFIHSGTGNTVVVTESDITRQAEDTPPTDNWVLYTRLAGNGTFRQGPGTPPAGTGSLELVTPSPADKVTLFNFDYHTTPIEDFTALGYHTYQTSAAVPVQLPSLNLTIDINGGALGTGEFATLVFEPVYNVATQGPIVPATWQDWDAISGGNAVWWLTRDTPLGPRGTTFTWNAFKALFPNATILGGIGPNQGSGGAALTASVDAFTVGVNGSNTTFDFELFAAASSRDDCKDGGWRTATRANGTSFKNQGDCVSYTNNGK
;
A
#
# COMPACT_ATOMS: atom_id res chain seq x y z
N MET A 1 -26.57 32.94 -7.46
CA MET A 1 -27.26 31.66 -7.67
C MET A 1 -26.17 30.61 -7.70
N ALA A 2 -25.81 30.08 -6.53
CA ALA A 2 -24.72 29.13 -6.37
C ALA A 2 -25.32 27.71 -6.39
N LEU A 3 -24.91 26.92 -7.38
CA LEU A 3 -25.32 25.53 -7.53
C LEU A 3 -24.40 24.66 -6.67
N ALA A 4 -24.89 24.22 -5.51
CA ALA A 4 -24.22 23.23 -4.70
C ALA A 4 -24.48 21.85 -5.31
N ILE A 5 -23.43 21.26 -5.91
CA ILE A 5 -23.47 19.86 -6.36
C ILE A 5 -23.14 19.00 -5.14
N GLY A 6 -24.18 18.51 -4.46
CA GLY A 6 -24.06 17.49 -3.44
C GLY A 6 -23.81 16.13 -4.11
N VAL A 7 -22.57 15.64 -4.07
CA VAL A 7 -22.28 14.23 -4.40
C VAL A 7 -22.66 13.39 -3.18
N LEU A 8 -23.85 12.82 -3.21
CA LEU A 8 -24.30 11.85 -2.25
C LEU A 8 -23.77 10.46 -2.69
N ALA A 9 -22.56 10.13 -2.27
CA ALA A 9 -22.07 8.76 -2.39
C ALA A 9 -22.74 7.92 -1.29
N ALA A 10 -23.84 7.24 -1.63
CA ALA A 10 -24.39 6.21 -0.77
C ALA A 10 -23.45 5.00 -0.78
N ALA A 11 -22.52 4.96 0.17
CA ALA A 11 -21.73 3.77 0.44
C ALA A 11 -22.65 2.73 1.11
N THR A 12 -23.27 1.87 0.32
CA THR A 12 -23.82 0.61 0.82
C THR A 12 -22.67 -0.34 1.06
N ALA A 13 -22.04 -0.20 2.21
CA ALA A 13 -21.00 -1.11 2.64
C ALA A 13 -21.62 -2.46 3.02
N CYS A 14 -21.18 -3.52 2.37
CA CYS A 14 -21.42 -4.88 2.82
C CYS A 14 -20.89 -5.05 4.24
N ASN A 15 -21.76 -5.48 5.15
CA ASN A 15 -21.43 -5.87 6.51
C ASN A 15 -20.73 -7.23 6.49
N SER A 16 -19.42 -7.21 6.39
CA SER A 16 -18.58 -8.33 6.80
C SER A 16 -17.33 -7.74 7.46
N GLU A 17 -17.52 -7.22 8.68
CA GLU A 17 -16.38 -7.09 9.56
C GLU A 17 -16.04 -8.50 10.03
N THR A 18 -15.07 -9.06 9.38
CA THR A 18 -14.45 -10.31 9.74
C THR A 18 -13.70 -10.16 11.04
N THR A 19 -13.68 -11.26 11.76
CA THR A 19 -12.92 -11.46 13.00
C THR A 19 -11.51 -10.90 12.87
N ALA A 20 -11.08 -10.21 13.92
CA ALA A 20 -9.69 -9.75 14.03
C ALA A 20 -8.72 -10.88 13.69
N PRO A 21 -7.63 -10.57 12.97
CA PRO A 21 -6.58 -11.56 12.74
C PRO A 21 -6.14 -12.15 14.08
N THR A 22 -6.10 -13.46 14.17
CA THR A 22 -5.49 -14.14 15.34
C THR A 22 -4.01 -13.80 15.38
N ASP A 23 -3.49 -13.58 16.58
CA ASP A 23 -2.08 -13.30 16.82
C ASP A 23 -1.22 -14.42 16.18
N HIS A 24 -0.61 -14.08 15.04
CA HIS A 24 0.33 -14.96 14.37
C HIS A 24 1.73 -14.49 14.71
N THR A 25 2.50 -15.34 15.36
CA THR A 25 3.94 -15.15 15.54
C THR A 25 4.62 -15.24 14.17
N LEU A 26 4.58 -14.14 13.43
CA LEU A 26 5.42 -13.97 12.27
C LEU A 26 6.88 -13.95 12.74
N SER A 27 7.76 -14.64 12.05
CA SER A 27 9.19 -14.55 12.33
C SER A 27 9.60 -13.09 12.26
N PRO A 28 10.47 -12.59 13.16
CA PRO A 28 10.92 -11.22 13.10
C PRO A 28 11.60 -10.99 11.74
N ALA A 29 10.91 -10.28 10.86
CA ALA A 29 11.46 -9.87 9.59
C ALA A 29 12.58 -8.85 9.81
N PHE A 30 13.47 -8.77 8.88
CA PHE A 30 14.65 -7.92 8.88
C PHE A 30 14.32 -6.50 9.34
N ILE A 31 14.90 -6.09 10.48
CA ILE A 31 14.91 -4.71 10.91
C ILE A 31 15.82 -3.94 9.96
N HIS A 32 15.23 -3.26 8.99
CA HIS A 32 15.99 -2.34 8.14
C HIS A 32 16.28 -1.06 8.94
N SER A 33 17.44 -1.03 9.59
CA SER A 33 17.95 0.18 10.22
C SER A 33 18.80 0.96 9.21
N GLY A 34 18.26 2.06 8.70
CA GLY A 34 19.02 2.99 7.84
C GLY A 34 18.17 4.18 7.43
N THR A 35 18.75 5.37 7.47
CA THR A 35 18.12 6.58 6.96
C THR A 35 17.93 6.47 5.44
N GLY A 36 16.67 6.39 4.98
CA GLY A 36 16.32 6.42 3.56
C GLY A 36 16.73 5.16 2.78
N ASN A 37 16.24 3.98 3.19
CA ASN A 37 16.48 2.74 2.46
C ASN A 37 15.41 2.50 1.39
N THR A 38 15.83 2.05 0.21
CA THR A 38 14.91 1.54 -0.82
C THR A 38 14.98 0.01 -0.85
N VAL A 39 13.82 -0.63 -0.78
CA VAL A 39 13.65 -2.08 -0.84
C VAL A 39 12.84 -2.42 -2.07
N VAL A 40 13.41 -3.20 -2.97
CA VAL A 40 12.69 -3.71 -4.14
C VAL A 40 11.77 -4.84 -3.70
N VAL A 41 10.52 -4.77 -4.11
CA VAL A 41 9.48 -5.79 -3.87
C VAL A 41 8.98 -6.29 -5.22
N THR A 42 9.02 -7.60 -5.40
CA THR A 42 8.62 -8.28 -6.64
C THR A 42 7.59 -9.36 -6.39
N GLU A 43 7.10 -9.99 -7.44
CA GLU A 43 6.19 -11.15 -7.32
C GLU A 43 6.78 -12.29 -6.46
N SER A 44 8.11 -12.44 -6.39
CA SER A 44 8.76 -13.49 -5.59
C SER A 44 8.77 -13.19 -4.09
N ASP A 45 8.52 -11.95 -3.71
CA ASP A 45 8.56 -11.50 -2.31
C ASP A 45 7.17 -11.53 -1.65
N ILE A 46 6.12 -11.85 -2.41
CA ILE A 46 4.75 -11.82 -1.93
C ILE A 46 4.09 -13.20 -1.94
N THR A 47 3.15 -13.40 -1.03
CA THR A 47 2.18 -14.51 -1.08
C THR A 47 0.82 -13.99 -1.51
N ARG A 48 0.15 -14.71 -2.43
CA ARG A 48 -1.21 -14.38 -2.88
C ARG A 48 -2.23 -15.17 -2.08
N GLN A 49 -3.20 -14.48 -1.50
CA GLN A 49 -4.22 -15.08 -0.65
C GLN A 49 -5.62 -14.52 -0.95
N ALA A 50 -6.65 -15.31 -0.62
CA ALA A 50 -8.01 -14.78 -0.58
C ALA A 50 -8.13 -13.79 0.60
N GLU A 51 -8.98 -12.76 0.45
CA GLU A 51 -9.32 -11.87 1.57
C GLU A 51 -9.82 -12.70 2.77
N ASP A 52 -9.58 -12.19 3.98
CA ASP A 52 -9.99 -12.81 5.25
C ASP A 52 -9.24 -14.11 5.62
N THR A 53 -8.15 -14.42 4.93
CA THR A 53 -7.26 -15.50 5.37
C THR A 53 -6.12 -14.93 6.24
N PRO A 54 -5.67 -15.66 7.28
CA PRO A 54 -4.53 -15.24 8.07
C PRO A 54 -3.28 -15.06 7.20
N PRO A 55 -2.44 -14.05 7.45
CA PRO A 55 -1.22 -13.84 6.68
C PRO A 55 -0.26 -15.03 6.87
N THR A 56 0.36 -15.46 5.79
CA THR A 56 1.36 -16.54 5.80
C THR A 56 2.76 -16.04 5.52
N ASP A 57 2.89 -14.73 5.22
CA ASP A 57 4.16 -14.09 4.89
C ASP A 57 4.13 -12.61 5.30
N ASN A 58 5.29 -11.94 5.25
CA ASN A 58 5.40 -10.51 5.56
C ASN A 58 4.76 -9.62 4.48
N TRP A 59 4.75 -10.06 3.23
CA TRP A 59 4.03 -9.41 2.15
C TRP A 59 2.92 -10.31 1.62
N VAL A 60 1.67 -9.86 1.71
CA VAL A 60 0.52 -10.61 1.23
C VAL A 60 -0.34 -9.75 0.32
N LEU A 61 -0.58 -10.26 -0.89
CA LEU A 61 -1.55 -9.68 -1.81
C LEU A 61 -2.88 -10.41 -1.64
N TYR A 62 -3.81 -9.75 -0.98
CA TYR A 62 -5.18 -10.24 -0.80
C TYR A 62 -6.06 -9.87 -1.98
N THR A 63 -6.89 -10.80 -2.41
CA THR A 63 -7.87 -10.58 -3.48
C THR A 63 -9.25 -11.05 -3.08
N ARG A 64 -10.27 -10.36 -3.60
CA ARG A 64 -11.66 -10.76 -3.52
C ARG A 64 -12.32 -10.65 -4.89
N LEU A 65 -13.06 -11.70 -5.28
CA LEU A 65 -13.77 -11.85 -6.57
C LEU A 65 -12.82 -11.63 -7.76
N ALA A 66 -13.06 -10.62 -8.60
CA ALA A 66 -12.24 -10.30 -9.77
C ALA A 66 -11.15 -9.26 -9.49
N GLY A 67 -10.98 -8.84 -8.23
CA GLY A 67 -9.88 -7.97 -7.83
C GLY A 67 -8.53 -8.64 -8.09
N ASN A 68 -7.57 -7.91 -8.66
CA ASN A 68 -6.25 -8.44 -8.99
C ASN A 68 -5.15 -7.39 -8.85
N GLY A 69 -3.95 -7.84 -8.49
CA GLY A 69 -2.74 -7.03 -8.49
C GLY A 69 -1.65 -7.70 -9.34
N THR A 70 -0.92 -6.93 -10.13
CA THR A 70 0.12 -7.47 -11.04
C THR A 70 1.33 -6.53 -11.06
N PHE A 71 2.50 -7.04 -10.75
CA PHE A 71 3.74 -6.33 -10.97
C PHE A 71 4.00 -6.20 -12.47
N ARG A 72 4.32 -4.99 -12.93
CA ARG A 72 4.51 -4.71 -14.36
C ARG A 72 5.49 -3.57 -14.60
N GLN A 73 6.00 -3.45 -15.81
CA GLN A 73 6.76 -2.27 -16.26
C GLN A 73 5.82 -1.08 -16.46
N GLY A 74 6.30 0.13 -16.08
CA GLY A 74 5.52 1.36 -16.18
C GLY A 74 4.33 1.38 -15.20
N PRO A 75 3.25 2.09 -15.52
CA PRO A 75 3.05 2.96 -16.70
C PRO A 75 3.90 4.24 -16.64
N GLY A 76 4.17 4.81 -17.79
CA GLY A 76 4.99 6.02 -17.89
C GLY A 76 6.38 5.83 -17.29
N THR A 77 6.86 6.82 -16.54
CA THR A 77 8.09 6.71 -15.73
C THR A 77 7.70 6.59 -14.26
N PRO A 78 7.76 5.39 -13.65
CA PRO A 78 7.47 5.21 -12.24
C PRO A 78 8.38 6.05 -11.35
N PRO A 79 7.95 6.41 -10.13
CA PRO A 79 8.73 7.24 -9.21
C PRO A 79 9.95 6.52 -8.63
N ALA A 80 9.91 5.19 -8.56
CA ALA A 80 11.05 4.36 -8.23
C ALA A 80 11.24 3.32 -9.34
N GLY A 81 12.48 2.89 -9.58
CA GLY A 81 12.82 1.87 -10.56
C GLY A 81 12.22 2.06 -11.95
N THR A 82 11.61 1.01 -12.48
CA THR A 82 10.99 0.97 -13.83
C THR A 82 9.62 0.31 -13.83
N GLY A 83 9.24 -0.33 -12.74
CA GLY A 83 8.02 -1.08 -12.55
C GLY A 83 7.02 -0.42 -11.62
N SER A 84 5.92 -1.11 -11.38
CA SER A 84 4.91 -0.75 -10.40
C SER A 84 3.98 -1.94 -10.12
N LEU A 85 3.17 -1.85 -9.07
CA LEU A 85 2.07 -2.78 -8.83
C LEU A 85 0.77 -2.20 -9.42
N GLU A 86 0.26 -2.79 -10.49
CA GLU A 86 -1.07 -2.47 -11.03
C GLU A 86 -2.15 -3.17 -10.23
N LEU A 87 -3.14 -2.42 -9.78
CA LEU A 87 -4.34 -2.88 -9.09
C LEU A 87 -5.56 -2.73 -10.00
N VAL A 88 -6.38 -3.78 -10.09
CA VAL A 88 -7.57 -3.82 -10.96
C VAL A 88 -8.78 -4.29 -10.16
N THR A 89 -9.84 -3.49 -10.15
CA THR A 89 -11.14 -3.82 -9.56
C THR A 89 -12.25 -3.51 -10.57
N PRO A 90 -12.72 -4.49 -11.35
CA PRO A 90 -13.72 -4.29 -12.40
C PRO A 90 -15.09 -3.86 -11.89
N SER A 91 -15.43 -4.16 -10.62
CA SER A 91 -16.73 -3.88 -10.03
C SER A 91 -16.63 -3.40 -8.57
N PRO A 92 -17.71 -2.81 -8.01
CA PRO A 92 -17.74 -2.38 -6.61
C PRO A 92 -17.58 -3.51 -5.58
N ALA A 93 -17.79 -4.76 -5.97
CA ALA A 93 -17.64 -5.91 -5.08
C ALA A 93 -16.20 -6.44 -5.03
N ASP A 94 -15.38 -6.06 -6.01
CA ASP A 94 -13.99 -6.52 -6.10
C ASP A 94 -13.09 -5.79 -5.11
N LYS A 95 -12.01 -6.45 -4.72
CA LYS A 95 -10.98 -5.85 -3.86
C LYS A 95 -9.61 -6.46 -4.14
N VAL A 96 -8.60 -5.66 -4.03
CA VAL A 96 -7.19 -6.07 -4.00
C VAL A 96 -6.45 -5.20 -2.99
N THR A 97 -5.64 -5.83 -2.15
CA THR A 97 -4.86 -5.16 -1.11
C THR A 97 -3.49 -5.79 -1.04
N LEU A 98 -2.44 -5.01 -1.16
CA LEU A 98 -1.09 -5.47 -0.81
C LEU A 98 -0.75 -4.98 0.58
N PHE A 99 -0.58 -5.90 1.53
CA PHE A 99 -0.20 -5.59 2.90
C PHE A 99 1.22 -6.04 3.23
N ASN A 100 1.93 -5.17 3.93
CA ASN A 100 3.17 -5.49 4.64
C ASN A 100 2.87 -5.66 6.12
N PHE A 101 3.36 -6.75 6.72
CA PHE A 101 3.16 -7.12 8.12
C PHE A 101 4.39 -6.86 9.01
N ASP A 102 5.48 -6.30 8.46
CA ASP A 102 6.70 -6.00 9.22
C ASP A 102 6.50 -4.99 10.36
N TYR A 103 5.42 -4.21 10.26
CA TYR A 103 5.11 -3.13 11.20
C TYR A 103 4.12 -3.55 12.31
N HIS A 104 3.81 -4.84 12.43
CA HIS A 104 2.93 -5.34 13.50
C HIS A 104 3.42 -4.88 14.87
N THR A 105 2.50 -4.46 15.74
CA THR A 105 2.70 -3.87 17.07
C THR A 105 3.39 -2.49 17.11
N THR A 106 3.74 -1.90 15.97
CA THR A 106 4.31 -0.54 15.94
C THR A 106 3.27 0.47 16.43
N PRO A 107 3.59 1.32 17.44
CA PRO A 107 2.71 2.40 17.85
C PRO A 107 2.46 3.40 16.71
N ILE A 108 1.22 3.85 16.58
CA ILE A 108 0.87 4.84 15.54
C ILE A 108 1.61 6.17 15.75
N GLU A 109 1.93 6.51 16.98
CA GLU A 109 2.68 7.73 17.30
C GLU A 109 4.13 7.72 16.77
N ASP A 110 4.72 6.53 16.58
CA ASP A 110 6.09 6.37 16.09
C ASP A 110 6.22 6.59 14.57
N PHE A 111 5.10 6.62 13.84
CA PHE A 111 5.14 6.86 12.40
C PHE A 111 5.51 8.33 12.11
N THR A 112 6.60 8.50 11.38
CA THR A 112 7.16 9.81 10.98
C THR A 112 7.02 10.09 9.50
N ALA A 113 6.78 9.07 8.67
CA ALA A 113 6.45 9.17 7.26
C ALA A 113 5.50 8.03 6.86
N LEU A 114 4.50 8.36 6.08
CA LEU A 114 3.64 7.44 5.35
C LEU A 114 3.29 8.09 4.02
N GLY A 115 3.50 7.40 2.92
CA GLY A 115 3.19 7.94 1.62
C GLY A 115 3.31 6.90 0.52
N TYR A 116 2.79 7.20 -0.63
CA TYR A 116 2.85 6.33 -1.81
C TYR A 116 2.53 7.14 -3.06
N HIS A 117 2.95 6.61 -4.20
CA HIS A 117 2.59 7.20 -5.48
C HIS A 117 1.49 6.40 -6.15
N THR A 118 0.62 7.08 -6.89
CA THR A 118 -0.44 6.46 -7.68
C THR A 118 -0.43 6.96 -9.12
N TYR A 119 -0.86 6.07 -10.03
CA TYR A 119 -1.10 6.40 -11.43
C TYR A 119 -2.47 5.87 -11.83
N GLN A 120 -3.41 6.75 -12.17
CA GLN A 120 -4.75 6.35 -12.63
C GLN A 120 -4.70 5.99 -14.12
N THR A 121 -4.82 4.72 -14.45
CA THR A 121 -4.89 4.26 -15.86
C THR A 121 -6.29 4.42 -16.41
N SER A 122 -7.31 4.00 -15.66
CA SER A 122 -8.72 4.20 -16.00
C SER A 122 -9.58 4.13 -14.75
N ALA A 123 -10.61 4.97 -14.68
CA ALA A 123 -11.57 4.99 -13.59
C ALA A 123 -12.97 5.32 -14.09
N ALA A 124 -13.98 4.58 -13.63
CA ALA A 124 -15.38 4.91 -13.90
C ALA A 124 -15.82 6.19 -13.15
N VAL A 125 -15.16 6.49 -12.02
CA VAL A 125 -15.30 7.76 -11.28
C VAL A 125 -13.94 8.44 -11.25
N PRO A 126 -13.77 9.61 -11.89
CA PRO A 126 -12.46 10.24 -12.13
C PRO A 126 -11.63 10.56 -10.88
N VAL A 127 -12.29 10.69 -9.72
CA VAL A 127 -11.61 11.03 -8.45
C VAL A 127 -11.20 9.79 -7.63
N GLN A 128 -11.36 8.58 -8.19
CA GLN A 128 -10.95 7.36 -7.52
C GLN A 128 -9.47 7.05 -7.75
N LEU A 129 -8.80 6.68 -6.67
CA LEU A 129 -7.44 6.15 -6.64
C LEU A 129 -7.35 5.05 -5.57
N PRO A 130 -6.30 4.21 -5.60
CA PRO A 130 -5.99 3.32 -4.50
C PRO A 130 -5.85 4.09 -3.18
N SER A 131 -6.39 3.55 -2.10
CA SER A 131 -6.22 4.06 -0.74
C SER A 131 -4.97 3.47 -0.09
N LEU A 132 -4.52 4.08 1.02
CA LEU A 132 -3.58 3.46 1.94
C LEU A 132 -4.36 3.01 3.18
N ASN A 133 -4.25 1.72 3.53
CA ASN A 133 -4.95 1.14 4.66
C ASN A 133 -3.97 0.68 5.74
N LEU A 134 -4.32 0.95 7.00
CA LEU A 134 -3.62 0.45 8.17
C LEU A 134 -4.61 -0.34 9.02
N THR A 135 -4.34 -1.62 9.25
CA THR A 135 -5.12 -2.42 10.19
C THR A 135 -4.61 -2.17 11.60
N ILE A 136 -5.45 -1.69 12.51
CA ILE A 136 -5.04 -1.17 13.80
C ILE A 136 -5.84 -1.76 14.96
N ASP A 137 -5.19 -1.81 16.13
CA ASP A 137 -5.82 -1.83 17.45
C ASP A 137 -5.83 -0.38 17.97
N ILE A 138 -7.02 0.15 18.23
CA ILE A 138 -7.18 1.56 18.65
C ILE A 138 -6.70 1.84 20.09
N ASN A 139 -6.55 0.80 20.92
CA ASN A 139 -6.13 0.92 22.32
C ASN A 139 -4.72 0.32 22.56
N GLY A 140 -4.23 -0.49 21.63
CA GLY A 140 -2.97 -1.22 21.77
C GLY A 140 -3.01 -2.33 22.84
N GLY A 141 -1.97 -3.12 22.90
CA GLY A 141 -1.85 -4.23 23.85
C GLY A 141 -2.57 -5.50 23.38
N ALA A 142 -3.28 -6.18 24.29
CA ALA A 142 -4.07 -7.34 23.93
C ALA A 142 -5.39 -6.87 23.32
N LEU A 143 -5.69 -7.33 22.10
CA LEU A 143 -6.89 -6.93 21.37
C LEU A 143 -8.17 -7.24 22.14
N GLY A 144 -8.89 -6.22 22.54
CA GLY A 144 -10.19 -6.31 23.17
C GLY A 144 -11.34 -6.30 22.17
N THR A 145 -12.56 -6.61 22.67
CA THR A 145 -13.76 -6.54 21.85
C THR A 145 -14.00 -5.12 21.35
N GLY A 146 -14.10 -4.97 20.03
CA GLY A 146 -14.38 -3.68 19.43
C GLY A 146 -13.17 -2.73 19.34
N GLU A 147 -11.94 -3.21 19.44
CA GLU A 147 -10.71 -2.41 19.30
C GLU A 147 -10.09 -2.48 17.92
N PHE A 148 -10.44 -3.51 17.14
CA PHE A 148 -10.06 -3.63 15.74
C PHE A 148 -10.69 -2.54 14.87
N ALA A 149 -9.88 -1.90 14.01
CA ALA A 149 -10.35 -1.00 12.97
C ALA A 149 -9.38 -0.99 11.78
N THR A 150 -9.86 -0.52 10.62
CA THR A 150 -8.97 -0.11 9.53
C THR A 150 -8.99 1.40 9.43
N LEU A 151 -7.82 2.01 9.53
CA LEU A 151 -7.59 3.42 9.27
C LEU A 151 -7.30 3.57 7.77
N VAL A 152 -8.04 4.44 7.09
CA VAL A 152 -8.02 4.55 5.63
C VAL A 152 -7.68 5.99 5.22
N PHE A 153 -6.63 6.12 4.42
CA PHE A 153 -6.30 7.36 3.71
C PHE A 153 -6.75 7.23 2.26
N GLU A 154 -7.53 8.20 1.80
CA GLU A 154 -7.93 8.28 0.38
C GLU A 154 -7.48 9.62 -0.21
N PRO A 155 -6.80 9.60 -1.36
CA PRO A 155 -6.37 10.82 -2.05
C PRO A 155 -7.48 11.85 -2.25
N VAL A 156 -8.70 11.39 -2.55
CA VAL A 156 -9.85 12.28 -2.80
C VAL A 156 -10.19 13.23 -1.65
N TYR A 157 -9.94 12.83 -0.41
CA TYR A 157 -10.15 13.69 0.76
C TYR A 157 -8.99 14.65 1.02
N ASN A 158 -7.89 14.49 0.30
CA ASN A 158 -6.66 15.25 0.48
C ASN A 158 -6.34 16.22 -0.69
N VAL A 159 -7.20 16.28 -1.72
CA VAL A 159 -6.98 17.12 -2.90
C VAL A 159 -6.88 18.61 -2.61
N ALA A 160 -7.49 19.09 -1.52
CA ALA A 160 -7.44 20.49 -1.13
C ALA A 160 -6.02 20.94 -0.70
N THR A 161 -5.22 20.03 -0.20
CA THR A 161 -3.86 20.28 0.33
C THR A 161 -2.76 19.70 -0.55
N GLN A 162 -3.04 18.62 -1.30
CA GLN A 162 -2.05 17.87 -2.08
C GLN A 162 -2.24 17.95 -3.59
N GLY A 163 -3.27 18.69 -4.04
CA GLY A 163 -3.55 18.90 -5.45
C GLY A 163 -4.61 17.94 -6.02
N PRO A 164 -5.16 18.31 -7.19
CA PRO A 164 -6.22 17.52 -7.82
C PRO A 164 -5.71 16.20 -8.36
N ILE A 165 -6.60 15.20 -8.44
CA ILE A 165 -6.30 13.93 -9.11
C ILE A 165 -6.20 14.16 -10.61
N VAL A 166 -5.06 13.76 -11.19
CA VAL A 166 -4.75 13.92 -12.62
C VAL A 166 -4.55 12.51 -13.23
N PRO A 167 -5.45 12.08 -14.12
CA PRO A 167 -5.30 10.79 -14.81
C PRO A 167 -4.00 10.71 -15.63
N ALA A 168 -3.51 9.51 -15.83
CA ALA A 168 -2.32 9.19 -16.62
C ALA A 168 -1.04 9.96 -16.16
N THR A 169 -0.95 10.24 -14.86
CA THR A 169 0.17 10.95 -14.24
C THR A 169 0.48 10.32 -12.89
N TRP A 170 1.77 10.10 -12.62
CA TRP A 170 2.22 9.73 -11.28
C TRP A 170 2.03 10.89 -10.32
N GLN A 171 1.39 10.62 -9.19
CA GLN A 171 1.14 11.61 -8.14
C GLN A 171 1.58 11.06 -6.79
N ASP A 172 2.29 11.89 -6.04
CA ASP A 172 2.75 11.62 -4.67
C ASP A 172 1.66 12.00 -3.67
N TRP A 173 1.43 11.12 -2.68
CA TRP A 173 0.47 11.30 -1.61
C TRP A 173 1.16 11.16 -0.26
N ASP A 174 1.27 12.26 0.48
CA ASP A 174 1.77 12.29 1.85
C ASP A 174 0.62 12.01 2.84
N ALA A 175 0.60 10.80 3.36
CA ALA A 175 -0.47 10.36 4.25
C ALA A 175 -0.32 10.84 5.70
N ILE A 176 0.76 11.55 6.03
CA ILE A 176 0.93 12.27 7.31
C ILE A 176 0.75 13.77 7.13
N SER A 177 1.41 14.37 6.14
CA SER A 177 1.34 15.80 5.79
C SER A 177 1.45 16.73 7.01
N GLY A 178 2.51 16.53 7.81
CA GLY A 178 2.72 17.29 9.05
C GLY A 178 1.58 17.11 10.08
N GLY A 179 0.83 16.02 10.00
CA GLY A 179 -0.31 15.72 10.85
C GLY A 179 -1.66 16.19 10.32
N ASN A 180 -1.71 16.79 9.12
CA ASN A 180 -2.93 17.36 8.53
C ASN A 180 -3.57 16.44 7.47
N ALA A 181 -2.92 15.34 7.08
CA ALA A 181 -3.51 14.36 6.18
C ALA A 181 -4.85 13.85 6.73
N VAL A 182 -5.83 13.75 5.83
CA VAL A 182 -7.22 13.39 6.19
C VAL A 182 -7.40 11.90 6.02
N TRP A 183 -7.93 11.28 7.06
CA TRP A 183 -8.19 9.85 7.19
C TRP A 183 -9.64 9.61 7.63
N TRP A 184 -10.08 8.36 7.60
CA TRP A 184 -11.33 7.89 8.21
C TRP A 184 -11.17 6.46 8.72
N LEU A 185 -12.10 6.02 9.59
CA LEU A 185 -12.12 4.66 10.16
C LEU A 185 -13.28 3.85 9.62
N THR A 186 -13.07 2.54 9.51
CA THR A 186 -14.10 1.58 9.06
C THR A 186 -15.15 1.26 10.10
N ARG A 187 -15.17 1.96 11.24
CA ARG A 187 -16.08 1.79 12.35
C ARG A 187 -16.50 3.12 12.98
N ASP A 188 -17.52 3.08 13.81
CA ASP A 188 -17.91 4.20 14.66
C ASP A 188 -16.88 4.43 15.76
N THR A 189 -16.60 5.70 16.05
CA THR A 189 -15.68 6.14 17.10
C THR A 189 -16.20 7.43 17.74
N PRO A 190 -15.58 7.91 18.84
CA PRO A 190 -15.88 9.25 19.36
C PRO A 190 -15.64 10.40 18.37
N LEU A 191 -14.87 10.18 17.30
CA LEU A 191 -14.71 11.16 16.21
C LEU A 191 -15.95 11.25 15.30
N GLY A 192 -16.81 10.25 15.34
CA GLY A 192 -18.06 10.18 14.57
C GLY A 192 -18.37 8.77 14.08
N PRO A 193 -19.47 8.61 13.35
CA PRO A 193 -19.83 7.35 12.73
C PRO A 193 -18.78 6.94 11.68
N ARG A 194 -18.79 5.66 11.31
CA ARG A 194 -17.96 5.09 10.23
C ARG A 194 -17.90 6.03 9.01
N GLY A 195 -16.70 6.27 8.50
CA GLY A 195 -16.45 7.14 7.35
C GLY A 195 -16.37 8.63 7.68
N THR A 196 -16.55 9.05 8.94
CA THR A 196 -16.27 10.42 9.35
C THR A 196 -14.78 10.70 9.19
N THR A 197 -14.46 11.79 8.50
CA THR A 197 -13.08 12.22 8.24
C THR A 197 -12.50 13.01 9.40
N PHE A 198 -11.21 12.82 9.66
CA PHE A 198 -10.43 13.52 10.68
C PHE A 198 -8.97 13.62 10.23
N THR A 199 -8.19 14.48 10.87
CA THR A 199 -6.76 14.59 10.56
C THR A 199 -5.93 13.52 11.29
N TRP A 200 -4.75 13.20 10.78
CA TRP A 200 -3.78 12.31 11.43
C TRP A 200 -3.52 12.71 12.88
N ASN A 201 -3.31 14.01 13.15
CA ASN A 201 -3.11 14.50 14.51
C ASN A 201 -4.35 14.35 15.41
N ALA A 202 -5.56 14.54 14.87
CA ALA A 202 -6.80 14.34 15.64
C ALA A 202 -6.97 12.87 16.02
N PHE A 203 -6.62 11.95 15.10
CA PHE A 203 -6.61 10.51 15.39
C PHE A 203 -5.64 10.17 16.52
N LYS A 204 -4.36 10.60 16.42
CA LYS A 204 -3.35 10.32 17.46
C LYS A 204 -3.72 10.90 18.83
N ALA A 205 -4.31 12.08 18.84
CA ALA A 205 -4.75 12.71 20.09
C ALA A 205 -5.90 11.92 20.77
N LEU A 206 -6.77 11.29 19.99
CA LEU A 206 -7.88 10.50 20.54
C LEU A 206 -7.45 9.08 20.91
N PHE A 207 -6.54 8.49 20.14
CA PHE A 207 -6.08 7.11 20.31
C PHE A 207 -4.55 7.04 20.51
N PRO A 208 -4.03 7.61 21.63
CA PRO A 208 -2.59 7.72 21.83
C PRO A 208 -1.86 6.38 21.99
N ASN A 209 -2.61 5.32 22.29
CA ASN A 209 -2.05 3.96 22.44
C ASN A 209 -2.27 3.07 21.22
N ALA A 210 -2.85 3.61 20.14
CA ALA A 210 -3.13 2.81 18.95
C ALA A 210 -1.86 2.19 18.37
N THR A 211 -1.94 0.93 17.95
CA THR A 211 -0.84 0.17 17.34
C THR A 211 -1.29 -0.46 16.03
N ILE A 212 -0.35 -0.77 15.17
CA ILE A 212 -0.60 -1.62 14.01
C ILE A 212 -0.92 -3.04 14.52
N LEU A 213 -2.10 -3.53 14.20
CA LEU A 213 -2.56 -4.88 14.54
C LEU A 213 -2.26 -5.89 13.42
N GLY A 214 -2.27 -5.45 12.19
CA GLY A 214 -2.12 -6.30 11.02
C GLY A 214 -1.26 -5.65 9.95
N GLY A 215 -1.70 -5.74 8.70
CA GLY A 215 -0.96 -5.18 7.57
C GLY A 215 -1.17 -3.69 7.38
N ILE A 216 -0.18 -3.08 6.74
CA ILE A 216 -0.24 -1.73 6.18
C ILE A 216 0.07 -1.77 4.69
N GLY A 217 -0.62 -0.98 3.87
CA GLY A 217 -0.29 -0.89 2.45
C GLY A 217 -1.42 -0.43 1.54
N PRO A 218 -1.15 -0.38 0.22
CA PRO A 218 -2.13 0.07 -0.76
C PRO A 218 -3.31 -0.90 -0.90
N ASN A 219 -4.49 -0.31 -1.03
CA ASN A 219 -5.75 -1.02 -1.18
C ASN A 219 -6.59 -0.41 -2.31
N GLN A 220 -7.29 -1.25 -3.06
CA GLN A 220 -8.28 -0.83 -4.04
C GLN A 220 -9.55 -1.66 -3.92
N GLY A 221 -10.69 -0.99 -3.80
CA GLY A 221 -12.00 -1.62 -3.51
C GLY A 221 -12.17 -1.87 -2.00
N SER A 222 -13.30 -2.30 -1.51
CA SER A 222 -14.60 -2.47 -2.17
C SER A 222 -15.46 -1.21 -1.98
N GLY A 223 -16.57 -1.14 -2.74
CA GLY A 223 -17.50 -0.01 -2.66
C GLY A 223 -17.25 1.08 -3.72
N GLY A 224 -16.07 1.09 -4.34
CA GLY A 224 -15.74 1.95 -5.48
C GLY A 224 -16.26 1.41 -6.81
N ALA A 225 -16.32 2.26 -7.83
CA ALA A 225 -16.61 1.84 -9.20
C ALA A 225 -15.36 1.17 -9.83
N ALA A 226 -15.50 0.71 -11.10
CA ALA A 226 -14.37 0.10 -11.81
C ALA A 226 -13.15 1.02 -11.85
N LEU A 227 -11.99 0.49 -11.47
CA LEU A 227 -10.73 1.20 -11.40
C LEU A 227 -9.57 0.32 -11.84
N THR A 228 -8.68 0.86 -12.67
CA THR A 228 -7.34 0.34 -12.92
C THR A 228 -6.35 1.44 -12.58
N ALA A 229 -5.48 1.18 -11.61
CA ALA A 229 -4.47 2.13 -11.19
C ALA A 229 -3.19 1.39 -10.78
N SER A 230 -2.05 2.07 -10.86
CA SER A 230 -0.79 1.54 -10.36
C SER A 230 -0.37 2.26 -9.09
N VAL A 231 0.36 1.56 -8.24
CA VAL A 231 1.00 2.10 -7.04
C VAL A 231 2.49 1.78 -7.05
N ASP A 232 3.28 2.69 -6.49
CA ASP A 232 4.73 2.53 -6.38
C ASP A 232 5.30 3.46 -5.30
N ALA A 233 6.59 3.27 -4.97
CA ALA A 233 7.33 4.05 -3.98
C ALA A 233 6.56 4.21 -2.65
N PHE A 234 5.98 3.10 -2.16
CA PHE A 234 5.32 3.08 -0.86
C PHE A 234 6.34 3.30 0.25
N THR A 235 6.19 4.38 0.98
CA THR A 235 7.15 4.80 2.01
C THR A 235 6.56 4.70 3.40
N VAL A 236 7.31 4.06 4.29
CA VAL A 236 7.01 3.97 5.72
C VAL A 236 8.21 4.46 6.51
N GLY A 237 8.00 5.44 7.38
CA GLY A 237 8.99 5.94 8.31
C GLY A 237 8.55 5.72 9.75
N VAL A 238 9.43 5.12 10.54
CA VAL A 238 9.22 4.89 11.98
C VAL A 238 10.41 5.46 12.73
N ASN A 239 10.16 6.30 13.73
CA ASN A 239 11.19 6.95 14.54
C ASN A 239 12.27 7.65 13.71
N GLY A 240 11.89 8.26 12.57
CA GLY A 240 12.79 8.98 11.67
C GLY A 240 13.58 8.10 10.69
N SER A 241 13.40 6.79 10.72
CA SER A 241 13.99 5.86 9.74
C SER A 241 12.97 5.54 8.66
N ASN A 242 13.26 5.91 7.41
CA ASN A 242 12.36 5.71 6.27
C ASN A 242 12.77 4.50 5.43
N THR A 243 11.79 3.68 5.06
CA THR A 243 11.92 2.65 4.03
C THR A 243 10.95 2.96 2.91
N THR A 244 11.45 3.01 1.67
CA THR A 244 10.62 3.12 0.46
C THR A 244 10.62 1.78 -0.25
N PHE A 245 9.44 1.25 -0.49
CA PHE A 245 9.23 0.00 -1.23
C PHE A 245 8.99 0.32 -2.70
N ASP A 246 9.89 -0.20 -3.53
CA ASP A 246 9.94 -0.06 -4.98
C ASP A 246 9.32 -1.32 -5.61
N PHE A 247 8.16 -1.19 -6.22
CA PHE A 247 7.40 -2.33 -6.77
C PHE A 247 7.84 -2.65 -8.19
N GLU A 248 8.63 -3.71 -8.36
CA GLU A 248 9.26 -4.06 -9.61
C GLU A 248 8.77 -5.40 -10.19
N LEU A 249 8.71 -5.48 -11.52
CA LEU A 249 8.42 -6.75 -12.19
C LEU A 249 9.48 -7.79 -11.89
N PHE A 250 10.75 -7.37 -11.82
CA PHE A 250 11.91 -8.21 -11.50
C PHE A 250 12.94 -7.40 -10.71
N ALA A 251 13.60 -8.04 -9.77
CA ALA A 251 14.75 -7.44 -9.10
C ALA A 251 15.92 -7.23 -10.07
N ALA A 252 16.62 -6.10 -9.96
CA ALA A 252 17.86 -5.89 -10.69
C ALA A 252 18.96 -6.84 -10.16
N ALA A 253 19.66 -7.51 -11.07
CA ALA A 253 20.78 -8.37 -10.67
C ALA A 253 21.91 -7.53 -10.04
N SER A 254 22.26 -7.83 -8.82
CA SER A 254 23.28 -7.15 -8.01
C SER A 254 24.57 -7.98 -7.85
N SER A 255 24.44 -9.30 -8.00
CA SER A 255 25.53 -10.26 -7.81
C SER A 255 25.53 -11.34 -8.88
N ARG A 256 26.65 -12.09 -8.96
CA ARG A 256 26.73 -13.28 -9.83
C ARG A 256 25.74 -14.37 -9.42
N ASP A 257 25.39 -14.41 -8.14
CA ASP A 257 24.50 -15.44 -7.62
C ASP A 257 23.08 -15.22 -8.15
N ASP A 258 22.65 -13.98 -8.36
CA ASP A 258 21.36 -13.65 -8.98
C ASP A 258 21.23 -14.18 -10.41
N CYS A 259 22.35 -14.48 -11.04
CA CYS A 259 22.40 -15.02 -12.42
C CYS A 259 22.38 -16.55 -12.49
N LYS A 260 22.65 -17.26 -11.36
CA LYS A 260 22.76 -18.73 -11.33
C LYS A 260 21.40 -19.40 -11.35
N ASP A 261 21.40 -20.70 -11.63
CA ASP A 261 20.24 -21.58 -11.53
C ASP A 261 18.97 -21.08 -12.23
N GLY A 262 19.18 -20.32 -13.30
CA GLY A 262 18.08 -19.72 -14.07
C GLY A 262 17.68 -18.31 -13.64
N GLY A 263 18.25 -17.76 -12.55
CA GLY A 263 17.93 -16.43 -12.04
C GLY A 263 18.06 -15.30 -13.06
N TRP A 264 18.97 -15.42 -14.05
CA TRP A 264 19.05 -14.47 -15.17
C TRP A 264 17.76 -14.29 -15.99
N ARG A 265 16.77 -15.21 -15.84
CA ARG A 265 15.47 -15.12 -16.51
C ARG A 265 14.47 -14.25 -15.76
N THR A 266 14.66 -14.10 -14.45
CA THR A 266 13.79 -13.35 -13.53
C THR A 266 14.45 -12.11 -12.97
N ALA A 267 15.73 -11.86 -13.30
CA ALA A 267 16.44 -10.64 -12.98
C ALA A 267 16.53 -9.71 -14.20
N THR A 268 16.70 -8.42 -13.91
CA THR A 268 16.88 -7.38 -14.94
C THR A 268 18.20 -6.62 -14.73
N ARG A 269 18.55 -5.77 -15.67
CA ARG A 269 19.47 -4.66 -15.43
C ARG A 269 18.77 -3.56 -14.64
N ALA A 270 19.54 -2.65 -14.04
CA ALA A 270 18.99 -1.51 -13.31
C ALA A 270 18.02 -0.61 -14.13
N ASN A 271 18.09 -0.70 -15.46
CA ASN A 271 17.16 -0.01 -16.35
C ASN A 271 15.95 -0.87 -16.76
N GLY A 272 15.71 -1.98 -16.06
CA GLY A 272 14.59 -2.89 -16.29
C GLY A 272 14.72 -3.81 -17.51
N THR A 273 15.84 -3.78 -18.25
CA THR A 273 16.01 -4.66 -19.41
C THR A 273 16.45 -6.06 -19.03
N SER A 274 15.84 -7.08 -19.62
CA SER A 274 16.16 -8.49 -19.38
C SER A 274 17.53 -8.88 -19.93
N PHE A 275 18.08 -9.96 -19.39
CA PHE A 275 19.32 -10.58 -19.86
C PHE A 275 19.06 -11.56 -21.00
N LYS A 276 19.98 -11.64 -21.96
CA LYS A 276 19.90 -12.60 -23.08
C LYS A 276 20.20 -14.04 -22.64
N ASN A 277 21.07 -14.20 -21.67
CA ASN A 277 21.48 -15.47 -21.09
C ASN A 277 22.25 -15.24 -19.79
N GLN A 278 22.63 -16.33 -19.11
CA GLN A 278 23.38 -16.29 -17.85
C GLN A 278 24.72 -15.54 -17.97
N GLY A 279 25.45 -15.72 -19.08
CA GLY A 279 26.74 -15.04 -19.30
C GLY A 279 26.61 -13.52 -19.43
N ASP A 280 25.53 -13.08 -20.05
CA ASP A 280 25.16 -11.65 -20.17
C ASP A 280 24.84 -11.04 -18.79
N CYS A 281 24.09 -11.76 -17.97
CA CYS A 281 23.79 -11.38 -16.59
C CYS A 281 25.06 -11.32 -15.72
N VAL A 282 25.90 -12.36 -15.76
CA VAL A 282 27.17 -12.40 -15.01
C VAL A 282 28.12 -11.28 -15.47
N SER A 283 28.16 -10.99 -16.78
CA SER A 283 28.96 -9.87 -17.30
C SER A 283 28.49 -8.54 -16.74
N TYR A 284 27.17 -8.33 -16.68
CA TYR A 284 26.58 -7.12 -16.12
C TYR A 284 26.92 -6.95 -14.64
N THR A 285 26.74 -7.99 -13.82
CA THR A 285 27.05 -7.93 -12.38
C THR A 285 28.54 -7.69 -12.08
N ASN A 286 29.43 -8.05 -13.00
CA ASN A 286 30.86 -7.78 -12.85
C ASN A 286 31.29 -6.38 -13.28
N ASN A 287 30.61 -5.79 -14.27
CA ASN A 287 31.07 -4.60 -14.96
C ASN A 287 30.09 -3.43 -14.90
N GLY A 288 28.90 -3.62 -14.40
CA GLY A 288 27.82 -2.61 -14.34
C GLY A 288 27.35 -2.14 -15.72
N LYS A 289 27.47 -2.98 -16.76
CA LYS A 289 27.17 -2.60 -18.17
C LYS A 289 26.28 -3.63 -18.84
#